data_e928cd569ee371c0caa28ee9b3a4bd5b
#
_entry.id   e928cd569ee371c0caa28ee9b3a4bd5b
#
_cell.length_a   1.000
_cell.length_b   1.000
_cell.length_c   1.000
_cell.angle_alpha   90.00
_cell.angle_beta   90.00
_cell.angle_gamma   90.00
#
_symmetry.space_group_name_H-M   'P 1'
#
loop_
_entity.id
_entity.type
_entity.pdbx_description
1 polymer ?
#
loop_
_entity_poly.entity_id
_entity_poly.type
_entity_poly.pdbx_seq_one_letter_code
_entity_poly.pdbx_strand_id
1 'polypeptide(L)'
;KTAIFENWCDFLNYFDASVSVQLSFINQGTQRGEAEKAVNIPAQEDAFNSIRTEYRDMLKNQLAKGNNGLVKAKYITFAIEADSLGAAKSRLARIETDVLNNFKLLGVSARPMTGYERLKMLHGIFHPEGGQFAFDFSWLAPSGLSTKDFIAPSSFRFGEGRYFRMGRKIGAVSFLEILAPELNDRILSDILDLETGVIVNLHIHSIDQTEAIKTIKRKITDLDKMKIEEQKKAVRSGYDMDIIPSDLATFGSEAKNLLQDLQSRNERMFLLTFLVVNMADTKRKLENDVFAAAGIAQKNNCALTRLDYQQEAGLMSSVPLGENLIPIQRGLTTSSTAIFIPFITQELFQTGAALYYGLNALSNNMILCDRKQLKNPNGLILGTPGSGKSFAAKR
;
A
#
# COMPACT_ATOMS: atom_id res chain seq x y z
N LYS A 1 11.45 14.55 8.64
CA LYS A 1 10.20 14.16 7.94
C LYS A 1 10.11 14.84 6.57
N THR A 2 10.37 16.14 6.46
CA THR A 2 10.30 16.91 5.20
C THR A 2 11.18 16.32 4.10
N ALA A 3 12.46 16.01 4.37
CA ALA A 3 13.36 15.42 3.39
C ALA A 3 12.91 14.04 2.86
N ILE A 4 12.25 13.22 3.69
CA ILE A 4 11.69 11.94 3.25
C ILE A 4 10.50 12.17 2.31
N PHE A 5 9.66 13.15 2.62
CA PHE A 5 8.53 13.51 1.78
C PHE A 5 8.98 14.08 0.43
N GLU A 6 9.96 14.98 0.43
CA GLU A 6 10.55 15.54 -0.79
C GLU A 6 11.16 14.44 -1.67
N ASN A 7 11.98 13.56 -1.10
CA ASN A 7 12.55 12.42 -1.83
C ASN A 7 11.46 11.46 -2.36
N TRP A 8 10.33 11.33 -1.64
CA TRP A 8 9.20 10.54 -2.12
C TRP A 8 8.45 11.22 -3.26
N CYS A 9 8.31 12.54 -3.24
CA CYS A 9 7.81 13.31 -4.37
C CYS A 9 8.70 13.15 -5.60
N ASP A 10 10.02 13.24 -5.43
CA ASP A 10 10.98 13.04 -6.52
C ASP A 10 10.93 11.61 -7.08
N PHE A 11 10.74 10.61 -6.22
CA PHE A 11 10.53 9.24 -6.64
C PHE A 11 9.26 9.08 -7.51
N LEU A 12 8.15 9.70 -7.14
CA LEU A 12 6.93 9.67 -7.96
C LEU A 12 7.14 10.39 -9.29
N ASN A 13 7.83 11.52 -9.28
CA ASN A 13 8.14 12.32 -10.46
C ASN A 13 9.15 11.63 -11.42
N TYR A 14 9.84 10.58 -10.98
CA TYR A 14 10.69 9.77 -11.85
C TYR A 14 9.91 9.08 -12.96
N PHE A 15 8.67 8.63 -12.68
CA PHE A 15 7.88 7.86 -13.63
C PHE A 15 7.15 8.78 -14.63
N ASP A 16 7.34 8.51 -15.91
CA ASP A 16 6.59 9.14 -16.99
C ASP A 16 5.30 8.37 -17.32
N ALA A 17 4.51 8.90 -18.26
CA ALA A 17 3.23 8.30 -18.68
C ALA A 17 3.36 6.91 -19.33
N SER A 18 4.56 6.45 -19.66
CA SER A 18 4.80 5.14 -20.27
C SER A 18 5.04 4.03 -19.25
N VAL A 19 5.06 4.36 -17.95
CA VAL A 19 5.26 3.41 -16.85
C VAL A 19 4.03 3.42 -15.94
N SER A 20 3.42 2.27 -15.79
CA SER A 20 2.38 2.05 -14.78
C SER A 20 3.01 1.58 -13.49
N VAL A 21 2.66 2.21 -12.38
CA VAL A 21 3.17 1.89 -11.04
C VAL A 21 2.02 1.41 -10.17
N GLN A 22 2.22 0.28 -9.50
CA GLN A 22 1.30 -0.25 -8.51
C GLN A 22 2.03 -0.43 -7.18
N LEU A 23 1.53 0.22 -6.14
CA LEU A 23 1.95 -0.01 -4.75
C LEU A 23 0.96 -0.99 -4.13
N SER A 24 1.45 -2.11 -3.62
CA SER A 24 0.61 -3.13 -3.00
C SER A 24 1.03 -3.36 -1.55
N PHE A 25 0.06 -3.30 -0.67
CA PHE A 25 0.21 -3.56 0.75
C PHE A 25 -0.63 -4.78 1.11
N ILE A 26 0.05 -5.86 1.48
CA ILE A 26 -0.62 -7.14 1.79
C ILE A 26 -0.46 -7.38 3.28
N ASN A 27 -1.57 -7.32 3.99
CA ASN A 27 -1.65 -7.59 5.41
C ASN A 27 -2.47 -8.86 5.61
N GLN A 28 -1.80 -10.00 5.73
CA GLN A 28 -2.44 -11.31 5.82
C GLN A 28 -1.81 -12.18 6.91
N GLY A 29 -2.64 -13.01 7.55
CA GLY A 29 -2.21 -13.97 8.57
C GLY A 29 -1.48 -15.21 8.05
N THR A 30 -1.34 -15.37 6.73
CA THR A 30 -0.77 -16.57 6.09
C THR A 30 0.72 -16.80 6.36
N GLN A 31 1.44 -15.77 6.81
CA GLN A 31 2.87 -15.87 7.14
C GLN A 31 3.16 -16.09 8.62
N ARG A 32 2.12 -16.37 9.43
CA ARG A 32 2.28 -16.63 10.86
C ARG A 32 3.27 -17.76 11.14
N GLY A 33 3.23 -18.83 10.37
CA GLY A 33 4.15 -19.95 10.50
C GLY A 33 5.63 -19.61 10.25
N GLU A 34 5.93 -18.63 9.40
CA GLU A 34 7.29 -18.13 9.18
C GLU A 34 7.75 -17.24 10.35
N ALA A 35 6.87 -16.39 10.86
CA ALA A 35 7.16 -15.57 12.04
C ALA A 35 7.34 -16.43 13.30
N GLU A 36 6.55 -17.50 13.45
CA GLU A 36 6.72 -18.47 14.54
C GLU A 36 8.04 -19.26 14.44
N LYS A 37 8.50 -19.58 13.21
CA LYS A 37 9.83 -20.17 12.99
C LYS A 37 10.95 -19.20 13.35
N ALA A 38 10.77 -17.90 13.08
CA ALA A 38 11.77 -16.87 13.38
C ALA A 38 12.00 -16.69 14.90
N VAL A 39 10.99 -16.95 15.72
CA VAL A 39 11.08 -16.89 17.19
C VAL A 39 11.32 -18.28 17.84
N ASN A 40 11.56 -19.31 17.01
CA ASN A 40 11.83 -20.64 17.54
C ASN A 40 13.27 -20.75 18.06
N ILE A 41 13.42 -21.08 19.33
CA ILE A 41 14.70 -21.28 19.98
C ILE A 41 14.93 -22.79 20.08
N PRO A 42 15.93 -23.36 19.40
CA PRO A 42 16.21 -24.80 19.45
C PRO A 42 16.75 -25.20 20.83
N ALA A 43 16.44 -26.41 21.23
CA ALA A 43 17.04 -27.02 22.41
C ALA A 43 18.56 -27.22 22.21
N GLN A 44 19.33 -27.12 23.28
CA GLN A 44 20.78 -27.36 23.29
C GLN A 44 21.11 -28.44 24.34
N GLU A 45 22.31 -29.02 24.27
CA GLU A 45 22.80 -30.01 25.21
C GLU A 45 23.32 -29.37 26.52
N ASP A 46 22.41 -28.64 27.21
CA ASP A 46 22.69 -28.01 28.49
C ASP A 46 21.48 -28.00 29.43
N ALA A 47 21.66 -27.52 30.67
CA ALA A 47 20.61 -27.49 31.72
C ALA A 47 19.56 -26.38 31.53
N PHE A 48 19.65 -25.53 30.45
CA PHE A 48 18.82 -24.33 30.33
C PHE A 48 17.64 -24.48 29.36
N ASN A 49 17.28 -25.68 28.94
CA ASN A 49 16.20 -25.92 28.00
C ASN A 49 14.82 -25.53 28.54
N SER A 50 14.60 -25.61 29.85
CA SER A 50 13.37 -25.13 30.49
C SER A 50 13.21 -23.60 30.30
N ILE A 51 14.28 -22.84 30.50
CA ILE A 51 14.29 -21.37 30.29
C ILE A 51 14.10 -21.03 28.83
N ARG A 52 14.73 -21.75 27.90
CA ARG A 52 14.55 -21.55 26.46
C ARG A 52 13.09 -21.79 26.03
N THR A 53 12.47 -22.82 26.59
CA THR A 53 11.06 -23.13 26.33
C THR A 53 10.16 -22.02 26.84
N GLU A 54 10.33 -21.58 28.08
CA GLU A 54 9.55 -20.50 28.67
C GLU A 54 9.72 -19.19 27.88
N TYR A 55 10.95 -18.85 27.51
CA TYR A 55 11.23 -17.63 26.68
C TYR A 55 10.64 -17.74 25.29
N ARG A 56 10.75 -18.89 24.63
CA ARG A 56 10.11 -19.15 23.34
C ARG A 56 8.59 -19.01 23.42
N ASP A 57 7.97 -19.55 24.46
CA ASP A 57 6.51 -19.48 24.64
C ASP A 57 6.07 -18.05 24.94
N MET A 58 6.85 -17.29 25.71
CA MET A 58 6.65 -15.85 25.89
C MET A 58 6.72 -15.11 24.56
N LEU A 59 7.73 -15.37 23.72
CA LEU A 59 7.87 -14.74 22.39
C LEU A 59 6.68 -15.09 21.49
N LYS A 60 6.22 -16.34 21.46
CA LYS A 60 5.02 -16.74 20.69
C LYS A 60 3.76 -16.03 21.18
N ASN A 61 3.61 -15.88 22.49
CA ASN A 61 2.49 -15.14 23.07
C ASN A 61 2.55 -13.65 22.73
N GLN A 62 3.72 -13.02 22.70
CA GLN A 62 3.88 -11.63 22.27
C GLN A 62 3.62 -11.48 20.77
N LEU A 63 4.10 -12.41 19.95
CA LEU A 63 3.81 -12.43 18.51
C LEU A 63 2.30 -12.52 18.23
N ALA A 64 1.58 -13.34 19.02
CA ALA A 64 0.13 -13.47 18.89
C ALA A 64 -0.64 -12.21 19.34
N LYS A 65 -0.10 -11.44 20.29
CA LYS A 65 -0.67 -10.16 20.73
C LYS A 65 -0.37 -9.03 19.76
N GLY A 66 0.82 -9.07 19.13
CA GLY A 66 1.24 -8.06 18.16
C GLY A 66 0.45 -8.19 16.86
N ASN A 67 -0.21 -7.11 16.43
CA ASN A 67 -0.90 -6.98 15.15
C ASN A 67 -1.71 -8.23 14.73
N ASN A 68 -2.30 -8.95 15.68
CA ASN A 68 -3.07 -10.20 15.51
C ASN A 68 -2.36 -11.30 14.68
N GLY A 69 -1.03 -11.30 14.63
CA GLY A 69 -0.22 -12.22 13.84
C GLY A 69 -0.22 -11.92 12.34
N LEU A 70 -0.62 -10.71 11.94
CA LEU A 70 -0.57 -10.27 10.56
C LEU A 70 0.84 -9.78 10.19
N VAL A 71 1.31 -10.17 9.02
CA VAL A 71 2.57 -9.68 8.45
C VAL A 71 2.24 -8.66 7.36
N LYS A 72 2.79 -7.46 7.52
CA LYS A 72 2.64 -6.37 6.56
C LYS A 72 3.74 -6.46 5.51
N ALA A 73 3.39 -6.90 4.30
CA ALA A 73 4.28 -6.91 3.15
C ALA A 73 3.97 -5.71 2.24
N LYS A 74 5.02 -5.10 1.67
CA LYS A 74 4.92 -3.96 0.77
C LYS A 74 5.62 -4.29 -0.53
N TYR A 75 4.92 -4.10 -1.64
CA TYR A 75 5.45 -4.40 -2.97
C TYR A 75 5.29 -3.19 -3.88
N ILE A 76 6.26 -3.00 -4.76
CA ILE A 76 6.15 -2.10 -5.90
C ILE A 76 6.18 -2.96 -7.15
N THR A 77 5.19 -2.79 -7.99
CA THR A 77 5.12 -3.38 -9.32
C THR A 77 5.11 -2.25 -10.33
N PHE A 78 5.98 -2.31 -11.32
CA PHE A 78 5.93 -1.40 -12.45
C PHE A 78 5.81 -2.21 -13.74
N ALA A 79 5.03 -1.69 -14.66
CA ALA A 79 4.76 -2.30 -15.95
C ALA A 79 5.00 -1.28 -17.08
N ILE A 80 5.47 -1.76 -18.20
CA ILE A 80 5.73 -0.97 -19.40
C ILE A 80 5.19 -1.69 -20.62
N GLU A 81 4.83 -0.94 -21.63
CA GLU A 81 4.61 -1.47 -22.97
C GLU A 81 5.92 -1.43 -23.76
N ALA A 82 6.18 -2.46 -24.56
CA ALA A 82 7.37 -2.56 -25.39
C ALA A 82 7.13 -3.45 -26.61
N ASP A 83 7.77 -3.14 -27.72
CA ASP A 83 7.62 -3.86 -29.00
C ASP A 83 8.24 -5.27 -28.96
N SER A 84 9.15 -5.54 -28.03
CA SER A 84 9.81 -6.83 -27.88
C SER A 84 10.24 -7.12 -26.45
N LEU A 85 10.39 -8.40 -26.12
CA LEU A 85 10.91 -8.85 -24.81
C LEU A 85 12.33 -8.31 -24.54
N GLY A 86 13.18 -8.21 -25.56
CA GLY A 86 14.54 -7.66 -25.42
C GLY A 86 14.52 -6.18 -25.02
N ALA A 87 13.69 -5.38 -25.71
CA ALA A 87 13.50 -3.97 -25.38
C ALA A 87 12.87 -3.79 -23.98
N ALA A 88 11.85 -4.59 -23.64
CA ALA A 88 11.24 -4.59 -22.33
C ALA A 88 12.25 -4.91 -21.24
N LYS A 89 13.06 -5.96 -21.39
CA LYS A 89 14.06 -6.39 -20.40
C LYS A 89 15.07 -5.30 -20.10
N SER A 90 15.62 -4.66 -21.15
CA SER A 90 16.60 -3.59 -21.00
C SER A 90 16.03 -2.39 -20.28
N ARG A 91 14.79 -1.99 -20.62
CA ARG A 91 14.11 -0.86 -19.99
C ARG A 91 13.74 -1.14 -18.54
N LEU A 92 13.19 -2.34 -18.26
CA LEU A 92 12.84 -2.75 -16.90
C LEU A 92 14.08 -2.84 -15.98
N ALA A 93 15.21 -3.36 -16.47
CA ALA A 93 16.46 -3.40 -15.70
C ALA A 93 16.98 -1.99 -15.34
N ARG A 94 16.82 -1.01 -16.24
CA ARG A 94 17.14 0.38 -15.94
C ARG A 94 16.22 0.95 -14.87
N ILE A 95 14.90 0.79 -15.02
CA ILE A 95 13.90 1.25 -14.03
C ILE A 95 14.19 0.61 -12.66
N GLU A 96 14.47 -0.69 -12.62
CA GLU A 96 14.85 -1.40 -11.38
C GLU A 96 16.03 -0.73 -10.69
N THR A 97 17.10 -0.46 -11.44
CA THR A 97 18.31 0.18 -10.90
C THR A 97 18.00 1.57 -10.34
N ASP A 98 17.24 2.38 -11.07
CA ASP A 98 16.88 3.73 -10.67
C ASP A 98 15.96 3.72 -9.44
N VAL A 99 14.99 2.80 -9.39
CA VAL A 99 14.11 2.60 -8.23
C VAL A 99 14.91 2.22 -7.00
N LEU A 100 15.83 1.26 -7.09
CA LEU A 100 16.68 0.85 -5.97
C LEU A 100 17.57 1.99 -5.46
N ASN A 101 18.09 2.81 -6.36
CA ASN A 101 18.88 3.99 -5.99
C ASN A 101 18.02 5.03 -5.26
N ASN A 102 16.81 5.31 -5.73
CA ASN A 102 15.88 6.22 -5.06
C ASN A 102 15.51 5.72 -3.65
N PHE A 103 15.24 4.42 -3.49
CA PHE A 103 14.99 3.83 -2.16
C PHE A 103 16.19 3.96 -1.22
N LYS A 104 17.39 3.86 -1.74
CA LYS A 104 18.62 4.09 -0.98
C LYS A 104 18.71 5.53 -0.46
N LEU A 105 18.31 6.52 -1.26
CA LEU A 105 18.23 7.92 -0.86
C LEU A 105 17.16 8.14 0.22
N LEU A 106 16.03 7.45 0.11
CA LEU A 106 14.98 7.44 1.13
C LEU A 106 15.40 6.75 2.45
N GLY A 107 16.55 6.07 2.45
CA GLY A 107 17.01 5.28 3.61
C GLY A 107 16.20 4.00 3.83
N VAL A 108 15.51 3.51 2.79
CA VAL A 108 14.68 2.32 2.82
C VAL A 108 15.35 1.20 2.04
N SER A 109 15.30 -0.01 2.60
CA SER A 109 15.81 -1.22 1.96
C SER A 109 14.77 -1.78 0.99
N ALA A 110 15.14 -1.94 -0.27
CA ALA A 110 14.33 -2.59 -1.29
C ALA A 110 15.17 -3.61 -2.06
N ARG A 111 14.55 -4.67 -2.54
CA ARG A 111 15.19 -5.66 -3.39
C ARG A 111 14.22 -6.21 -4.44
N PRO A 112 14.71 -6.60 -5.61
CA PRO A 112 13.87 -7.28 -6.60
C PRO A 112 13.43 -8.64 -6.08
N MET A 113 12.23 -9.05 -6.46
CA MET A 113 11.71 -10.39 -6.17
C MET A 113 12.19 -11.37 -7.23
N THR A 114 12.60 -12.55 -6.79
CA THR A 114 12.83 -13.70 -7.69
C THR A 114 11.50 -14.22 -8.25
N GLY A 115 11.55 -14.97 -9.35
CA GLY A 115 10.36 -15.61 -9.90
C GLY A 115 9.65 -16.53 -8.90
N TYR A 116 10.42 -17.29 -8.11
CA TYR A 116 9.88 -18.13 -7.04
C TYR A 116 9.15 -17.31 -5.96
N GLU A 117 9.75 -16.24 -5.49
CA GLU A 117 9.14 -15.37 -4.47
C GLU A 117 7.86 -14.71 -4.98
N ARG A 118 7.85 -14.31 -6.27
CA ARG A 118 6.64 -13.77 -6.91
C ARG A 118 5.51 -14.79 -6.97
N LEU A 119 5.81 -16.02 -7.37
CA LEU A 119 4.81 -17.10 -7.38
C LEU A 119 4.32 -17.43 -5.96
N LYS A 120 5.22 -17.46 -4.98
CA LYS A 120 4.87 -17.67 -3.57
C LYS A 120 3.94 -16.55 -3.04
N MET A 121 4.22 -15.30 -3.39
CA MET A 121 3.38 -14.16 -3.03
C MET A 121 1.99 -14.26 -3.67
N LEU A 122 1.91 -14.56 -4.97
CA LEU A 122 0.65 -14.76 -5.68
C LEU A 122 -0.15 -15.93 -5.11
N HIS A 123 0.52 -17.06 -4.82
CA HIS A 123 -0.11 -18.18 -4.13
C HIS A 123 -0.72 -17.75 -2.80
N GLY A 124 0.00 -16.95 -2.00
CA GLY A 124 -0.52 -16.43 -0.72
C GLY A 124 -1.77 -15.57 -0.87
N ILE A 125 -1.86 -14.77 -1.93
CA ILE A 125 -3.06 -13.96 -2.23
C ILE A 125 -4.25 -14.86 -2.60
N PHE A 126 -4.01 -15.86 -3.46
CA PHE A 126 -5.05 -16.75 -3.97
C PHE A 126 -5.42 -17.88 -3.01
N HIS A 127 -4.62 -18.12 -1.97
CA HIS A 127 -4.90 -19.09 -0.90
C HIS A 127 -4.98 -18.40 0.48
N PRO A 128 -5.97 -17.52 0.70
CA PRO A 128 -6.09 -16.74 1.95
C PRO A 128 -6.38 -17.62 3.17
N GLU A 129 -6.71 -18.88 2.97
CA GLU A 129 -6.88 -19.88 4.03
C GLU A 129 -5.54 -20.39 4.58
N GLY A 130 -4.44 -20.03 3.92
CA GLY A 130 -3.13 -20.60 4.13
C GLY A 130 -2.91 -21.84 3.30
N GLY A 131 -1.68 -22.31 3.29
CA GLY A 131 -1.25 -23.50 2.53
C GLY A 131 0.25 -23.46 2.30
N GLN A 132 0.85 -24.64 2.19
CA GLN A 132 2.26 -24.69 1.83
C GLN A 132 2.39 -24.53 0.31
N PHE A 133 3.16 -23.54 -0.12
CA PHE A 133 3.53 -23.39 -1.52
C PHE A 133 4.64 -24.37 -1.85
N ALA A 134 4.30 -25.46 -2.53
CA ALA A 134 5.23 -26.45 -3.05
C ALA A 134 5.38 -26.23 -4.55
N PHE A 135 6.55 -25.73 -4.97
CA PHE A 135 6.84 -25.47 -6.38
C PHE A 135 8.34 -25.52 -6.65
N ASP A 136 8.70 -26.12 -7.78
CA ASP A 136 10.04 -26.07 -8.35
C ASP A 136 9.93 -25.89 -9.86
N PHE A 137 10.75 -25.02 -10.44
CA PHE A 137 10.76 -24.76 -11.89
C PHE A 137 11.07 -26.00 -12.72
N SER A 138 11.82 -26.96 -12.18
CA SER A 138 12.13 -28.22 -12.83
C SER A 138 10.92 -29.11 -13.07
N TRP A 139 9.83 -28.89 -12.36
CA TRP A 139 8.60 -29.65 -12.50
C TRP A 139 7.78 -29.26 -13.72
N LEU A 140 7.93 -28.05 -14.25
CA LEU A 140 7.10 -27.54 -15.36
C LEU A 140 7.24 -28.38 -16.62
N ALA A 141 8.47 -28.62 -17.07
CA ALA A 141 8.71 -29.34 -18.30
C ALA A 141 8.23 -30.83 -18.28
N PRO A 142 8.51 -31.62 -17.21
CA PRO A 142 8.05 -33.00 -17.13
C PRO A 142 6.54 -33.15 -16.92
N SER A 143 5.91 -32.20 -16.16
CA SER A 143 4.48 -32.32 -15.85
C SER A 143 3.55 -31.76 -16.91
N GLY A 144 4.07 -30.88 -17.80
CA GLY A 144 3.24 -30.14 -18.75
C GLY A 144 2.38 -29.05 -18.09
N LEU A 145 2.54 -28.80 -16.78
CA LEU A 145 1.82 -27.78 -16.06
C LEU A 145 2.47 -26.42 -16.29
N SER A 146 1.69 -25.35 -16.10
CA SER A 146 2.16 -23.97 -16.11
C SER A 146 2.31 -23.45 -14.69
N THR A 147 3.00 -22.31 -14.51
CA THR A 147 3.09 -21.65 -13.20
C THR A 147 1.72 -21.28 -12.63
N LYS A 148 0.71 -21.06 -13.49
CA LYS A 148 -0.68 -20.75 -13.07
C LYS A 148 -1.31 -21.89 -12.28
N ASP A 149 -1.02 -23.14 -12.64
CA ASP A 149 -1.58 -24.31 -11.99
C ASP A 149 -1.14 -24.45 -10.53
N PHE A 150 0.02 -23.88 -10.18
CA PHE A 150 0.56 -23.89 -8.82
C PHE A 150 0.08 -22.72 -7.96
N ILE A 151 -0.47 -21.67 -8.55
CA ILE A 151 -0.94 -20.48 -7.81
C ILE A 151 -2.45 -20.34 -7.82
N ALA A 152 -3.16 -21.01 -8.74
CA ALA A 152 -4.60 -20.91 -8.86
C ALA A 152 -5.29 -21.41 -7.58
N PRO A 153 -6.33 -20.70 -7.09
CA PRO A 153 -7.12 -21.18 -5.96
C PRO A 153 -8.01 -22.36 -6.38
N SER A 154 -8.53 -23.08 -5.40
CA SER A 154 -9.43 -24.21 -5.64
C SER A 154 -10.71 -23.83 -6.39
N SER A 155 -11.17 -22.60 -6.24
CA SER A 155 -12.34 -22.08 -6.95
C SER A 155 -12.42 -20.56 -6.90
N PHE A 156 -12.98 -19.99 -7.97
CA PHE A 156 -13.46 -18.60 -8.04
C PHE A 156 -14.96 -18.56 -8.31
N ARG A 157 -15.65 -17.60 -7.71
CA ARG A 157 -17.05 -17.32 -8.00
C ARG A 157 -17.35 -15.83 -7.88
N PHE A 158 -17.80 -15.21 -8.98
CA PHE A 158 -18.14 -13.77 -9.08
C PHE A 158 -19.64 -13.52 -9.32
N GLY A 159 -20.51 -14.50 -9.07
CA GLY A 159 -21.94 -14.42 -9.39
C GLY A 159 -22.78 -13.53 -8.47
N GLU A 160 -22.23 -13.05 -7.35
CA GLU A 160 -22.94 -12.21 -6.37
C GLU A 160 -22.53 -10.75 -6.51
N GLY A 161 -22.97 -9.97 -7.44
CA GLY A 161 -22.52 -8.60 -7.78
C GLY A 161 -21.73 -7.77 -6.76
N ARG A 162 -21.91 -7.99 -5.45
CA ARG A 162 -21.28 -7.27 -4.34
C ARG A 162 -20.13 -8.02 -3.67
N TYR A 163 -19.92 -9.28 -4.00
CA TYR A 163 -18.95 -10.17 -3.35
C TYR A 163 -18.34 -11.11 -4.38
N PHE A 164 -17.16 -11.59 -4.06
CA PHE A 164 -16.58 -12.73 -4.72
C PHE A 164 -16.31 -13.86 -3.71
N ARG A 165 -16.15 -15.06 -4.20
CA ARG A 165 -15.68 -16.20 -3.40
C ARG A 165 -14.39 -16.72 -3.99
N MET A 166 -13.45 -17.05 -3.12
CA MET A 166 -12.16 -17.63 -3.47
C MET A 166 -11.84 -18.72 -2.46
N GLY A 167 -11.89 -19.98 -2.90
CA GLY A 167 -11.88 -21.11 -1.98
C GLY A 167 -13.07 -21.03 -1.01
N ARG A 168 -12.79 -21.09 0.28
CA ARG A 168 -13.80 -20.94 1.35
C ARG A 168 -14.05 -19.50 1.78
N LYS A 169 -13.18 -18.57 1.39
CA LYS A 169 -13.31 -17.15 1.79
C LYS A 169 -14.31 -16.41 0.91
N ILE A 170 -14.96 -15.45 1.53
CA ILE A 170 -15.81 -14.46 0.85
C ILE A 170 -15.03 -13.15 0.86
N GLY A 171 -14.94 -12.47 -0.27
CA GLY A 171 -14.25 -11.21 -0.40
C GLY A 171 -15.09 -10.11 -1.00
N ALA A 172 -14.69 -8.88 -0.76
CA ALA A 172 -15.22 -7.69 -1.40
C ALA A 172 -14.09 -6.72 -1.72
N VAL A 173 -14.17 -6.13 -2.90
CA VAL A 173 -13.28 -5.04 -3.31
C VAL A 173 -14.05 -3.73 -3.24
N SER A 174 -13.43 -2.74 -2.65
CA SER A 174 -13.93 -1.37 -2.56
C SER A 174 -12.88 -0.40 -3.10
N PHE A 175 -13.31 0.73 -3.63
CA PHE A 175 -12.42 1.83 -4.01
C PHE A 175 -12.58 3.00 -3.05
N LEU A 176 -11.48 3.75 -2.87
CA LEU A 176 -11.47 4.96 -2.06
C LEU A 176 -11.82 6.16 -2.92
N GLU A 177 -12.88 6.85 -2.56
CA GLU A 177 -13.28 8.13 -3.12
C GLU A 177 -12.81 9.26 -2.21
N ILE A 178 -12.04 10.18 -2.76
CA ILE A 178 -11.49 11.33 -2.05
C ILE A 178 -12.47 12.47 -2.18
N LEU A 179 -13.11 12.87 -1.08
CA LEU A 179 -14.14 13.90 -1.04
C LEU A 179 -13.58 15.27 -0.65
N ALA A 180 -12.46 15.31 0.07
CA ALA A 180 -11.83 16.54 0.52
C ALA A 180 -10.76 17.05 -0.43
N PRO A 181 -10.53 18.37 -0.49
CA PRO A 181 -9.41 18.95 -1.24
C PRO A 181 -8.06 18.60 -0.59
N GLU A 182 -8.02 18.43 0.71
CA GLU A 182 -6.83 18.07 1.48
C GLU A 182 -6.96 16.67 2.08
N LEU A 183 -5.92 15.85 1.89
CA LEU A 183 -5.83 14.49 2.42
C LEU A 183 -5.00 14.47 3.70
N ASN A 184 -5.35 13.56 4.60
CA ASN A 184 -4.56 13.25 5.78
C ASN A 184 -3.57 12.11 5.47
N ASP A 185 -2.31 12.28 5.86
CA ASP A 185 -1.23 11.28 5.70
C ASP A 185 -1.46 9.98 6.49
N ARG A 186 -2.46 9.94 7.36
CA ARG A 186 -2.80 8.76 8.19
C ARG A 186 -3.72 7.75 7.52
N ILE A 187 -4.44 8.13 6.46
CA ILE A 187 -5.47 7.26 5.88
C ILE A 187 -4.94 5.87 5.49
N LEU A 188 -3.78 5.82 4.85
CA LEU A 188 -3.16 4.56 4.45
C LEU A 188 -2.73 3.74 5.67
N SER A 189 -2.10 4.38 6.66
CA SER A 189 -1.68 3.68 7.88
C SER A 189 -2.87 3.17 8.69
N ASP A 190 -3.91 3.98 8.85
CA ASP A 190 -5.10 3.61 9.63
C ASP A 190 -5.84 2.42 8.99
N ILE A 191 -5.91 2.36 7.65
CA ILE A 191 -6.48 1.19 6.94
C ILE A 191 -5.58 -0.05 7.11
N LEU A 192 -4.26 0.12 7.03
CA LEU A 192 -3.31 -0.99 7.19
C LEU A 192 -3.19 -1.46 8.64
N ASP A 193 -3.60 -0.65 9.62
CA ASP A 193 -3.60 -1.00 11.03
C ASP A 193 -4.89 -1.71 11.49
N LEU A 194 -5.83 -1.96 10.56
CA LEU A 194 -6.98 -2.81 10.84
C LEU A 194 -6.53 -4.19 11.34
N GLU A 195 -7.22 -4.69 12.36
CA GLU A 195 -6.95 -6.01 12.96
C GLU A 195 -7.29 -7.19 12.03
N THR A 196 -7.93 -6.92 10.91
CA THR A 196 -8.33 -7.90 9.91
C THR A 196 -7.38 -7.90 8.72
N GLY A 197 -7.23 -9.05 8.07
CA GLY A 197 -6.43 -9.14 6.84
C GLY A 197 -7.01 -8.22 5.75
N VAL A 198 -6.17 -7.35 5.22
CA VAL A 198 -6.55 -6.41 4.18
C VAL A 198 -5.47 -6.35 3.11
N ILE A 199 -5.88 -6.21 1.85
CA ILE A 199 -4.97 -5.90 0.74
C ILE A 199 -5.33 -4.51 0.22
N VAL A 200 -4.35 -3.62 0.19
CA VAL A 200 -4.51 -2.27 -0.34
C VAL A 200 -3.63 -2.12 -1.56
N ASN A 201 -4.20 -1.59 -2.63
CA ASN A 201 -3.48 -1.31 -3.87
C ASN A 201 -3.70 0.12 -4.32
N LEU A 202 -2.61 0.78 -4.69
CA LEU A 202 -2.60 2.08 -5.30
C LEU A 202 -2.03 1.93 -6.71
N HIS A 203 -2.86 2.17 -7.71
CA HIS A 203 -2.40 2.33 -9.08
C HIS A 203 -2.12 3.80 -9.33
N ILE A 204 -0.91 4.12 -9.72
CA ILE A 204 -0.42 5.47 -9.95
C ILE A 204 0.04 5.54 -11.40
N HIS A 205 -0.62 6.37 -12.19
CA HIS A 205 -0.27 6.60 -13.58
C HIS A 205 0.04 8.08 -13.79
N SER A 206 1.24 8.39 -14.27
CA SER A 206 1.64 9.77 -14.58
C SER A 206 0.96 10.23 -15.86
N ILE A 207 0.42 11.45 -15.86
CA ILE A 207 -0.09 12.10 -17.08
C ILE A 207 1.05 12.90 -17.70
N ASP A 208 1.12 12.91 -19.03
CA ASP A 208 2.05 13.79 -19.74
C ASP A 208 1.84 15.24 -19.31
N GLN A 209 2.92 15.96 -18.99
CA GLN A 209 2.86 17.32 -18.45
C GLN A 209 2.17 18.30 -19.42
N THR A 210 2.42 18.15 -20.72
CA THR A 210 1.82 18.99 -21.74
C THR A 210 0.31 18.75 -21.83
N GLU A 211 -0.13 17.50 -21.80
CA GLU A 211 -1.53 17.12 -21.80
C GLU A 211 -2.24 17.55 -20.51
N ALA A 212 -1.59 17.43 -19.36
CA ALA A 212 -2.12 17.90 -18.08
C ALA A 212 -2.37 19.41 -18.11
N ILE A 213 -1.37 20.21 -18.49
CA ILE A 213 -1.47 21.67 -18.63
C ILE A 213 -2.57 22.07 -19.61
N LYS A 214 -2.65 21.41 -20.78
CA LYS A 214 -3.66 21.66 -21.79
C LYS A 214 -5.08 21.38 -21.26
N THR A 215 -5.24 20.30 -20.53
CA THR A 215 -6.52 19.90 -19.93
C THR A 215 -6.97 20.91 -18.88
N ILE A 216 -6.06 21.36 -17.98
CA ILE A 216 -6.39 22.37 -16.97
C ILE A 216 -6.72 23.73 -17.62
N LYS A 217 -5.94 24.17 -18.61
CA LYS A 217 -6.27 25.41 -19.37
C LYS A 217 -7.65 25.35 -20.01
N ARG A 218 -8.04 24.21 -20.58
CA ARG A 218 -9.38 24.01 -21.13
C ARG A 218 -10.46 24.12 -20.06
N LYS A 219 -10.24 23.47 -18.90
CA LYS A 219 -11.15 23.57 -17.75
C LYS A 219 -11.30 25.00 -17.25
N ILE A 220 -10.21 25.77 -17.13
CA ILE A 220 -10.26 27.18 -16.74
C ILE A 220 -11.10 27.99 -17.77
N THR A 221 -10.90 27.77 -19.06
CA THR A 221 -11.67 28.45 -20.11
C THR A 221 -13.16 28.13 -19.97
N ASP A 222 -13.52 26.88 -19.70
CA ASP A 222 -14.93 26.49 -19.53
C ASP A 222 -15.54 27.09 -18.26
N LEU A 223 -14.80 27.12 -17.14
CA LEU A 223 -15.23 27.80 -15.92
C LEU A 223 -15.41 29.33 -16.13
N ASP A 224 -14.50 29.98 -16.85
CA ASP A 224 -14.63 31.42 -17.19
C ASP A 224 -15.86 31.68 -18.07
N LYS A 225 -16.19 30.78 -19.00
CA LYS A 225 -17.44 30.87 -19.79
C LYS A 225 -18.68 30.75 -18.92
N MET A 226 -18.70 29.74 -18.03
CA MET A 226 -19.80 29.54 -17.06
C MET A 226 -19.97 30.77 -16.19
N LYS A 227 -18.87 31.38 -15.72
CA LYS A 227 -18.90 32.61 -14.93
C LYS A 227 -19.56 33.75 -15.71
N ILE A 228 -19.18 33.94 -16.97
CA ILE A 228 -19.77 34.97 -17.83
C ILE A 228 -21.27 34.72 -18.05
N GLU A 229 -21.69 33.47 -18.23
CA GLU A 229 -23.09 33.12 -18.38
C GLU A 229 -23.91 33.42 -17.12
N GLU A 230 -23.39 33.08 -15.96
CA GLU A 230 -24.07 33.39 -14.67
C GLU A 230 -24.13 34.91 -14.42
N GLN A 231 -23.09 35.67 -14.76
CA GLN A 231 -23.11 37.12 -14.70
C GLN A 231 -24.17 37.72 -15.61
N LYS A 232 -24.30 37.23 -16.85
CA LYS A 232 -25.35 37.67 -17.80
C LYS A 232 -26.76 37.35 -17.28
N LYS A 233 -26.94 36.19 -16.60
CA LYS A 233 -28.23 35.84 -15.99
C LYS A 233 -28.55 36.79 -14.82
N ALA A 234 -27.57 37.05 -13.95
CA ALA A 234 -27.74 37.97 -12.82
C ALA A 234 -28.22 39.37 -13.30
N VAL A 235 -27.51 39.95 -14.29
CA VAL A 235 -27.90 41.23 -14.87
C VAL A 235 -29.31 41.23 -15.47
N ARG A 236 -29.68 40.16 -16.19
CA ARG A 236 -31.04 40.02 -16.77
C ARG A 236 -32.11 39.92 -15.69
N SER A 237 -31.76 39.42 -14.51
CA SER A 237 -32.65 39.28 -13.35
C SER A 237 -32.61 40.49 -12.41
N GLY A 238 -31.90 41.56 -12.77
CA GLY A 238 -31.79 42.79 -11.97
C GLY A 238 -30.85 42.68 -10.73
N TYR A 239 -30.01 41.66 -10.68
CA TYR A 239 -28.99 41.48 -9.64
C TYR A 239 -27.63 42.06 -10.09
N ASP A 240 -26.76 42.31 -9.11
CA ASP A 240 -25.41 42.80 -9.34
C ASP A 240 -24.56 41.72 -10.07
N MET A 241 -23.70 42.16 -10.99
CA MET A 241 -22.76 41.34 -11.75
C MET A 241 -21.76 40.57 -10.85
N ASP A 242 -21.55 41.06 -9.63
CA ASP A 242 -20.61 40.42 -8.66
C ASP A 242 -21.22 39.21 -7.91
N ILE A 243 -22.51 38.96 -8.10
CA ILE A 243 -23.17 37.79 -7.53
C ILE A 243 -22.89 36.56 -8.40
N ILE A 244 -21.77 35.89 -8.10
CA ILE A 244 -21.37 34.64 -8.72
C ILE A 244 -21.58 33.53 -7.70
N PRO A 245 -22.08 32.34 -8.09
CA PRO A 245 -22.08 31.17 -7.21
C PRO A 245 -20.71 30.93 -6.59
N SER A 246 -20.64 30.83 -5.26
CA SER A 246 -19.39 30.68 -4.49
C SER A 246 -18.53 29.53 -5.03
N ASP A 247 -19.19 28.43 -5.40
CA ASP A 247 -18.53 27.22 -5.89
C ASP A 247 -17.78 27.50 -7.21
N LEU A 248 -18.39 28.27 -8.12
CA LEU A 248 -17.77 28.60 -9.41
C LEU A 248 -16.55 29.51 -9.24
N ALA A 249 -16.61 30.45 -8.28
CA ALA A 249 -15.48 31.32 -7.94
C ALA A 249 -14.33 30.51 -7.32
N THR A 250 -14.65 29.59 -6.40
CA THR A 250 -13.68 28.70 -5.75
C THR A 250 -13.01 27.77 -6.75
N PHE A 251 -13.77 27.05 -7.55
CA PHE A 251 -13.22 26.15 -8.59
C PHE A 251 -12.35 26.87 -9.61
N GLY A 252 -12.72 28.12 -9.98
CA GLY A 252 -11.92 28.93 -10.88
C GLY A 252 -10.56 29.32 -10.28
N SER A 253 -10.51 29.67 -8.99
CA SER A 253 -9.26 30.00 -8.30
C SER A 253 -8.40 28.76 -8.08
N GLU A 254 -8.98 27.64 -7.67
CA GLU A 254 -8.28 26.38 -7.49
C GLU A 254 -7.65 25.85 -8.80
N ALA A 255 -8.39 25.93 -9.92
CA ALA A 255 -7.87 25.53 -11.21
C ALA A 255 -6.69 26.40 -11.67
N LYS A 256 -6.71 27.72 -11.38
CA LYS A 256 -5.59 28.63 -11.67
C LYS A 256 -4.38 28.34 -10.78
N ASN A 257 -4.59 28.09 -9.49
CA ASN A 257 -3.52 27.70 -8.56
C ASN A 257 -2.88 26.39 -9.02
N LEU A 258 -3.69 25.38 -9.36
CA LEU A 258 -3.20 24.10 -9.89
C LEU A 258 -2.36 24.30 -11.16
N LEU A 259 -2.81 25.16 -12.10
CA LEU A 259 -2.03 25.48 -13.30
C LEU A 259 -0.68 26.11 -12.95
N GLN A 260 -0.66 27.03 -11.98
CA GLN A 260 0.57 27.66 -11.51
C GLN A 260 1.52 26.65 -10.88
N ASP A 261 1.01 25.74 -10.05
CA ASP A 261 1.80 24.68 -9.43
C ASP A 261 2.44 23.74 -10.46
N LEU A 262 1.67 23.35 -11.48
CA LEU A 262 2.17 22.52 -12.58
C LEU A 262 3.21 23.24 -13.48
N GLN A 263 3.18 24.58 -13.56
CA GLN A 263 4.09 25.36 -14.40
C GLN A 263 5.34 25.85 -13.65
N SER A 264 5.23 26.13 -12.35
CA SER A 264 6.27 26.80 -11.59
C SER A 264 6.92 25.95 -10.50
N ARG A 265 6.26 24.86 -10.09
CA ARG A 265 6.77 23.91 -9.10
C ARG A 265 7.06 22.58 -9.78
N ASN A 266 7.86 21.73 -9.14
CA ASN A 266 8.14 20.39 -9.63
C ASN A 266 6.93 19.44 -9.40
N GLU A 267 5.72 19.93 -9.68
CA GLU A 267 4.46 19.19 -9.57
C GLU A 267 4.09 18.55 -10.90
N ARG A 268 3.62 17.32 -10.85
CA ARG A 268 3.04 16.58 -11.99
C ARG A 268 1.63 16.15 -11.65
N MET A 269 0.89 15.73 -12.67
CA MET A 269 -0.44 15.16 -12.50
C MET A 269 -0.37 13.62 -12.59
N PHE A 270 -1.04 12.99 -11.65
CA PHE A 270 -1.22 11.53 -11.61
C PHE A 270 -2.69 11.17 -11.59
N LEU A 271 -3.02 10.04 -12.21
CA LEU A 271 -4.29 9.36 -12.03
C LEU A 271 -4.10 8.26 -10.98
N LEU A 272 -4.84 8.34 -9.90
CA LEU A 272 -4.79 7.39 -8.79
C LEU A 272 -6.07 6.57 -8.74
N THR A 273 -5.92 5.23 -8.66
CA THR A 273 -6.97 4.30 -8.23
C THR A 273 -6.52 3.66 -6.93
N PHE A 274 -7.30 3.81 -5.87
CA PHE A 274 -7.03 3.21 -4.56
C PHE A 274 -8.06 2.12 -4.28
N LEU A 275 -7.60 0.88 -4.18
CA LEU A 275 -8.45 -0.31 -3.96
C LEU A 275 -8.16 -0.94 -2.60
N VAL A 276 -9.21 -1.41 -1.96
CA VAL A 276 -9.15 -2.16 -0.69
C VAL A 276 -9.88 -3.48 -0.87
N VAL A 277 -9.19 -4.59 -0.60
CA VAL A 277 -9.77 -5.93 -0.61
C VAL A 277 -9.88 -6.43 0.81
N ASN A 278 -11.09 -6.76 1.22
CA ASN A 278 -11.37 -7.45 2.48
C ASN A 278 -11.77 -8.89 2.18
N MET A 279 -11.32 -9.83 3.00
CA MET A 279 -11.69 -11.26 2.91
C MET A 279 -11.98 -11.81 4.31
N ALA A 280 -13.06 -12.61 4.41
CA ALA A 280 -13.48 -13.21 5.68
C ALA A 280 -14.06 -14.61 5.48
N ASP A 281 -14.21 -15.37 6.56
CA ASP A 281 -14.82 -16.71 6.55
C ASP A 281 -16.34 -16.67 6.39
N THR A 282 -16.97 -15.59 6.85
CA THR A 282 -18.43 -15.42 6.80
C THR A 282 -18.80 -14.06 6.23
N LYS A 283 -19.97 -13.99 5.60
CA LYS A 283 -20.52 -12.74 5.07
C LYS A 283 -20.68 -11.66 6.14
N ARG A 284 -21.14 -12.05 7.35
CA ARG A 284 -21.31 -11.12 8.47
C ARG A 284 -19.97 -10.51 8.90
N LYS A 285 -18.90 -11.31 8.99
CA LYS A 285 -17.57 -10.81 9.32
C LYS A 285 -17.04 -9.89 8.22
N LEU A 286 -17.23 -10.26 6.94
CA LEU A 286 -16.84 -9.41 5.81
C LEU A 286 -17.53 -8.05 5.85
N GLU A 287 -18.84 -8.00 6.13
CA GLU A 287 -19.57 -6.73 6.25
C GLU A 287 -19.02 -5.86 7.39
N ASN A 288 -18.69 -6.46 8.53
CA ASN A 288 -18.10 -5.75 9.65
C ASN A 288 -16.72 -5.19 9.28
N ASP A 289 -15.88 -5.98 8.58
CA ASP A 289 -14.55 -5.58 8.17
C ASP A 289 -14.59 -4.44 7.13
N VAL A 290 -15.50 -4.53 6.15
CA VAL A 290 -15.73 -3.45 5.17
C VAL A 290 -16.27 -2.20 5.85
N PHE A 291 -17.19 -2.34 6.81
CA PHE A 291 -17.73 -1.22 7.56
C PHE A 291 -16.65 -0.52 8.41
N ALA A 292 -15.77 -1.29 9.05
CA ALA A 292 -14.63 -0.73 9.81
C ALA A 292 -13.69 0.06 8.90
N ALA A 293 -13.35 -0.47 7.72
CA ALA A 293 -12.54 0.23 6.73
C ALA A 293 -13.22 1.50 6.21
N ALA A 294 -14.54 1.46 5.96
CA ALA A 294 -15.32 2.61 5.55
C ALA A 294 -15.37 3.70 6.64
N GLY A 295 -15.47 3.31 7.92
CA GLY A 295 -15.40 4.24 9.04
C GLY A 295 -14.06 4.99 9.13
N ILE A 296 -12.94 4.31 8.83
CA ILE A 296 -11.63 4.96 8.74
C ILE A 296 -11.59 5.96 7.58
N ALA A 297 -12.09 5.57 6.41
CA ALA A 297 -12.16 6.46 5.25
C ALA A 297 -12.98 7.73 5.58
N GLN A 298 -14.15 7.56 6.19
CA GLN A 298 -15.03 8.67 6.57
C GLN A 298 -14.36 9.62 7.57
N LYS A 299 -13.65 9.09 8.56
CA LYS A 299 -12.85 9.89 9.52
C LYS A 299 -11.80 10.77 8.82
N ASN A 300 -11.32 10.35 7.66
CA ASN A 300 -10.33 11.07 6.86
C ASN A 300 -10.96 11.83 5.68
N ASN A 301 -12.24 12.16 5.74
CA ASN A 301 -13.00 12.86 4.68
C ASN A 301 -12.95 12.15 3.31
N CYS A 302 -12.95 10.83 3.34
CA CYS A 302 -13.03 9.96 2.18
C CYS A 302 -14.23 9.03 2.29
N ALA A 303 -14.68 8.46 1.18
CA ALA A 303 -15.66 7.38 1.19
C ALA A 303 -15.02 6.10 0.66
N LEU A 304 -15.31 4.97 1.28
CA LEU A 304 -14.92 3.66 0.74
C LEU A 304 -16.15 3.00 0.16
N THR A 305 -16.23 3.00 -1.16
CA THR A 305 -17.39 2.51 -1.92
C THR A 305 -17.09 1.15 -2.53
N ARG A 306 -18.00 0.20 -2.37
CA ARG A 306 -17.83 -1.14 -2.92
C ARG A 306 -17.97 -1.11 -4.45
N LEU A 307 -17.16 -1.90 -5.13
CA LEU A 307 -17.23 -2.10 -6.58
C LEU A 307 -18.36 -3.05 -6.96
N ASP A 308 -19.62 -2.57 -6.86
CA ASP A 308 -20.78 -3.38 -7.19
C ASP A 308 -20.74 -3.77 -8.68
N TYR A 309 -20.93 -5.07 -8.97
CA TYR A 309 -20.84 -5.70 -10.32
C TYR A 309 -19.46 -5.64 -11.00
N GLN A 310 -18.42 -5.15 -10.31
CA GLN A 310 -17.04 -5.08 -10.80
C GLN A 310 -16.05 -5.81 -9.87
N GLN A 311 -16.54 -6.79 -9.11
CA GLN A 311 -15.71 -7.50 -8.12
C GLN A 311 -14.58 -8.31 -8.76
N GLU A 312 -14.79 -8.87 -9.94
CA GLU A 312 -13.75 -9.58 -10.70
C GLU A 312 -12.67 -8.63 -11.17
N ALA A 313 -13.03 -7.55 -11.87
CA ALA A 313 -12.10 -6.53 -12.31
C ALA A 313 -11.35 -5.89 -11.12
N GLY A 314 -12.06 -5.64 -10.01
CA GLY A 314 -11.49 -5.13 -8.77
C GLY A 314 -10.45 -6.08 -8.16
N LEU A 315 -10.76 -7.37 -8.06
CA LEU A 315 -9.81 -8.37 -7.56
C LEU A 315 -8.58 -8.48 -8.47
N MET A 316 -8.77 -8.56 -9.78
CA MET A 316 -7.66 -8.64 -10.74
C MET A 316 -6.75 -7.41 -10.65
N SER A 317 -7.33 -6.22 -10.55
CA SER A 317 -6.57 -4.98 -10.33
C SER A 317 -5.88 -4.94 -8.95
N SER A 318 -6.34 -5.74 -7.99
CA SER A 318 -5.75 -5.81 -6.66
C SER A 318 -4.63 -6.84 -6.54
N VAL A 319 -4.37 -7.61 -7.59
CA VAL A 319 -3.20 -8.51 -7.65
C VAL A 319 -1.99 -7.71 -8.11
N PRO A 320 -0.77 -7.88 -7.52
CA PRO A 320 0.42 -7.11 -7.87
C PRO A 320 1.00 -7.51 -9.25
N LEU A 321 0.25 -7.24 -10.31
CA LEU A 321 0.62 -7.54 -11.71
C LEU A 321 0.84 -6.28 -12.55
N GLY A 322 0.56 -5.09 -11.98
CA GLY A 322 0.74 -3.80 -12.66
C GLY A 322 -0.39 -3.43 -13.62
N GLU A 323 -1.52 -4.15 -13.60
CA GLU A 323 -2.68 -3.90 -14.45
C GLU A 323 -3.84 -3.32 -13.63
N ASN A 324 -4.49 -2.27 -14.16
CA ASN A 324 -5.67 -1.65 -13.58
C ASN A 324 -6.85 -1.75 -14.55
N LEU A 325 -7.83 -2.57 -14.20
CA LEU A 325 -9.07 -2.76 -14.97
C LEU A 325 -10.21 -1.85 -14.48
N ILE A 326 -9.96 -1.04 -13.43
CA ILE A 326 -10.97 -0.16 -12.85
C ILE A 326 -10.84 1.24 -13.45
N PRO A 327 -11.89 1.76 -14.13
CA PRO A 327 -11.85 3.07 -14.77
C PRO A 327 -11.97 4.24 -13.78
N ILE A 328 -12.25 3.97 -12.51
CA ILE A 328 -12.41 4.98 -11.46
C ILE A 328 -11.03 5.48 -11.06
N GLN A 329 -10.73 6.73 -11.44
CA GLN A 329 -9.44 7.36 -11.19
C GLN A 329 -9.64 8.77 -10.64
N ARG A 330 -8.79 9.16 -9.70
CA ARG A 330 -8.72 10.53 -9.17
C ARG A 330 -7.45 11.21 -9.67
N GLY A 331 -7.61 12.40 -10.28
CA GLY A 331 -6.47 13.25 -10.63
C GLY A 331 -5.91 13.91 -9.37
N LEU A 332 -4.61 13.74 -9.12
CA LEU A 332 -3.89 14.30 -7.98
C LEU A 332 -2.55 14.88 -8.45
N THR A 333 -2.06 15.90 -7.74
CA THR A 333 -0.70 16.41 -7.93
C THR A 333 0.34 15.50 -7.28
N THR A 334 1.62 15.74 -7.54
CA THR A 334 2.72 14.99 -6.89
C THR A 334 2.61 15.03 -5.37
N SER A 335 2.46 16.21 -4.79
CA SER A 335 2.37 16.39 -3.34
C SER A 335 1.15 15.70 -2.75
N SER A 336 0.00 15.76 -3.42
CA SER A 336 -1.22 15.07 -2.99
C SER A 336 -1.10 13.55 -3.11
N THR A 337 -0.43 13.04 -4.16
CA THR A 337 -0.17 11.60 -4.32
C THR A 337 0.83 11.10 -3.28
N ALA A 338 1.84 11.92 -2.95
CA ALA A 338 2.87 11.59 -1.98
C ALA A 338 2.36 11.46 -0.54
N ILE A 339 1.15 11.91 -0.24
CA ILE A 339 0.49 11.70 1.06
C ILE A 339 0.31 10.20 1.35
N PHE A 340 0.11 9.37 0.33
CA PHE A 340 0.07 7.91 0.48
C PHE A 340 1.47 7.32 0.66
N ILE A 341 2.22 7.85 1.63
CA ILE A 341 3.59 7.44 1.91
C ILE A 341 3.62 6.06 2.59
N PRO A 342 4.36 5.08 2.05
CA PRO A 342 4.38 3.73 2.61
C PRO A 342 5.33 3.57 3.82
N PHE A 343 6.05 4.62 4.24
CA PHE A 343 7.14 4.56 5.23
C PHE A 343 6.77 5.23 6.55
N ILE A 344 5.58 4.97 7.07
CA ILE A 344 5.07 5.64 8.29
C ILE A 344 5.63 4.99 9.56
N THR A 345 5.88 3.69 9.53
CA THR A 345 6.41 2.92 10.65
C THR A 345 7.75 2.30 10.30
N GLN A 346 8.73 2.51 11.16
CA GLN A 346 10.01 1.80 11.08
C GLN A 346 9.87 0.48 11.85
N GLU A 347 10.00 -0.63 11.14
CA GLU A 347 9.97 -1.97 11.70
C GLU A 347 11.40 -2.49 11.90
N LEU A 348 11.64 -3.15 13.01
CA LEU A 348 12.91 -3.80 13.31
C LEU A 348 12.62 -5.24 13.73
N PHE A 349 12.64 -6.13 12.77
CA PHE A 349 12.42 -7.56 12.98
C PHE A 349 13.54 -8.34 12.29
N GLN A 350 14.54 -8.69 13.09
CA GLN A 350 15.66 -9.49 12.65
C GLN A 350 15.51 -10.93 13.17
N THR A 351 16.12 -11.88 12.48
CA THR A 351 16.11 -13.30 12.82
C THR A 351 17.49 -13.76 13.32
N GLY A 352 17.61 -14.98 13.80
CA GLY A 352 18.87 -15.53 14.30
C GLY A 352 19.13 -15.18 15.77
N ALA A 353 20.24 -14.50 16.07
CA ALA A 353 20.63 -14.14 17.44
C ALA A 353 19.94 -12.88 17.96
N ALA A 354 18.81 -12.48 17.37
CA ALA A 354 18.08 -11.27 17.74
C ALA A 354 17.41 -11.41 19.12
N LEU A 355 17.47 -10.34 19.91
CA LEU A 355 16.81 -10.26 21.22
C LEU A 355 15.50 -9.47 21.08
N TYR A 356 14.52 -9.83 21.90
CA TYR A 356 13.26 -9.13 22.01
C TYR A 356 13.41 -7.86 22.86
N TYR A 357 13.07 -6.69 22.30
CA TYR A 357 13.15 -5.39 22.98
C TYR A 357 11.80 -4.85 23.42
N GLY A 358 10.70 -5.30 22.83
CA GLY A 358 9.36 -4.83 23.12
C GLY A 358 8.45 -4.87 21.91
N LEU A 359 7.33 -4.14 21.99
CA LEU A 359 6.42 -3.92 20.88
C LEU A 359 6.61 -2.51 20.33
N ASN A 360 6.51 -2.36 19.03
CA ASN A 360 6.51 -1.05 18.38
C ASN A 360 5.25 -0.27 18.80
N ALA A 361 5.41 0.94 19.30
CA ALA A 361 4.30 1.74 19.82
C ALA A 361 3.26 2.16 18.76
N LEU A 362 3.62 2.13 17.47
CA LEU A 362 2.74 2.52 16.37
C LEU A 362 2.11 1.31 15.69
N SER A 363 2.90 0.28 15.38
CA SER A 363 2.43 -0.90 14.64
C SER A 363 2.08 -2.08 15.54
N ASN A 364 2.41 -2.00 16.82
CA ASN A 364 2.29 -3.10 17.79
C ASN A 364 3.02 -4.39 17.38
N ASN A 365 3.95 -4.29 16.43
CA ASN A 365 4.79 -5.41 16.01
C ASN A 365 5.95 -5.61 16.97
N MET A 366 6.44 -6.85 17.05
CA MET A 366 7.61 -7.18 17.88
C MET A 366 8.86 -6.48 17.34
N ILE A 367 9.64 -5.93 18.27
CA ILE A 367 11.00 -5.44 18.00
C ILE A 367 11.98 -6.54 18.37
N LEU A 368 12.53 -7.19 17.34
CA LEU A 368 13.61 -8.17 17.46
C LEU A 368 14.87 -7.59 16.81
N CYS A 369 15.94 -7.46 17.56
CA CYS A 369 17.17 -6.84 17.10
C CYS A 369 18.40 -7.64 17.51
N ASP A 370 19.23 -7.97 16.54
CA ASP A 370 20.62 -8.36 16.77
C ASP A 370 21.51 -7.11 16.65
N ARG A 371 21.91 -6.56 17.78
CA ARG A 371 22.72 -5.33 17.84
C ARG A 371 24.03 -5.44 17.07
N LYS A 372 24.58 -6.66 16.91
CA LYS A 372 25.82 -6.89 16.17
C LYS A 372 25.66 -6.63 14.66
N GLN A 373 24.42 -6.73 14.17
CA GLN A 373 24.09 -6.47 12.76
C GLN A 373 23.74 -4.99 12.48
N LEU A 374 23.61 -4.18 13.54
CA LEU A 374 23.35 -2.76 13.38
C LEU A 374 24.59 -2.01 12.92
N LYS A 375 24.41 -1.01 12.05
CA LYS A 375 25.49 -0.12 11.59
C LYS A 375 26.17 0.61 12.76
N ASN A 376 25.40 0.90 13.81
CA ASN A 376 25.89 1.44 15.09
C ASN A 376 25.26 0.67 16.24
N PRO A 377 25.99 -0.23 16.94
CA PRO A 377 25.48 -1.04 18.02
C PRO A 377 25.37 -0.31 19.36
N ASN A 378 25.78 0.96 19.44
CA ASN A 378 25.73 1.73 20.68
C ASN A 378 24.29 1.99 21.09
N GLY A 379 24.02 1.93 22.40
CA GLY A 379 22.71 2.21 22.99
C GLY A 379 22.84 3.14 24.18
N LEU A 380 21.83 3.99 24.38
CA LEU A 380 21.71 4.87 25.53
C LEU A 380 20.45 4.52 26.31
N ILE A 381 20.61 4.21 27.61
CA ILE A 381 19.50 3.89 28.52
C ILE A 381 19.37 5.04 29.51
N LEU A 382 18.25 5.78 29.40
CA LEU A 382 17.93 6.93 30.24
C LEU A 382 16.75 6.58 31.17
N GLY A 383 16.79 7.13 32.37
CA GLY A 383 15.69 6.98 33.35
C GLY A 383 16.07 7.51 34.71
N THR A 384 15.08 7.74 35.55
CA THR A 384 15.25 8.19 36.94
C THR A 384 15.86 7.07 37.82
N PRO A 385 16.44 7.36 38.96
CA PRO A 385 16.85 6.33 39.96
C PRO A 385 15.66 5.41 40.27
N GLY A 386 15.93 4.10 40.38
CA GLY A 386 14.88 3.08 40.63
C GLY A 386 14.06 2.62 39.41
N SER A 387 14.23 3.21 38.21
CA SER A 387 13.47 2.85 37.00
C SER A 387 13.86 1.53 36.32
N GLY A 388 14.75 0.73 36.90
CA GLY A 388 15.16 -0.56 36.35
C GLY A 388 16.23 -0.48 35.24
N LYS A 389 16.94 0.65 35.06
CA LYS A 389 17.98 0.81 34.03
C LYS A 389 19.03 -0.28 34.03
N SER A 390 19.57 -0.62 35.21
CA SER A 390 20.60 -1.65 35.35
C SER A 390 20.09 -3.05 35.00
N PHE A 391 18.82 -3.32 35.23
CA PHE A 391 18.17 -4.55 34.81
C PHE A 391 18.01 -4.61 33.31
N ALA A 392 17.53 -3.54 32.70
CA ALA A 392 17.40 -3.42 31.24
C ALA A 392 18.76 -3.49 30.52
N ALA A 393 19.84 -2.97 31.11
CA ALA A 393 21.18 -3.01 30.53
C ALA A 393 21.86 -4.38 30.58
N LYS A 394 21.36 -5.30 31.40
CA LYS A 394 21.89 -6.67 31.52
C LYS A 394 21.32 -7.66 30.52
N ARG A 395 20.44 -7.22 29.64
CA ARG A 395 19.85 -8.01 28.56
C ARG A 395 20.84 -8.38 27.47
#